data_f25b46b6e67a6d3932f59e575b2d0d22
#
_entry.id   f25b46b6e67a6d3932f59e575b2d0d22
#
_cell.length_a   1.000
_cell.length_b   1.000
_cell.length_c   1.000
_cell.angle_alpha   90.00
_cell.angle_beta   90.00
_cell.angle_gamma   90.00
#
_symmetry.space_group_name_H-M   'P 1'
#
loop_
_entity.id
_entity.type
_entity.pdbx_description
1 polymer ?
#
loop_
_entity_poly.entity_id
_entity_poly.type
_entity_poly.pdbx_seq_one_letter_code
_entity_poly.pdbx_strand_id
1 'polypeptide(L)'
;MASWGIETIGLLAGVLGIVAWGPQLRQVWVEGRHDGISLPTFAIVTVALVLWLVYGLLVDSVAMVLANTVTIAIIAAIIVGVVRLRRAEGSP
;
A
#
# COMPACT_ATOMS: atom_id res chain seq x y z
N MET A 1 17.92 -16.87 7.61
CA MET A 1 18.43 -15.67 6.93
C MET A 1 18.19 -15.78 5.43
N ALA A 2 17.61 -14.77 4.84
CA ALA A 2 17.34 -14.80 3.41
C ALA A 2 18.62 -14.54 2.62
N SER A 3 18.78 -15.23 1.48
CA SER A 3 19.91 -14.99 0.59
C SER A 3 19.62 -13.74 -0.26
N TRP A 4 20.68 -13.09 -0.73
CA TRP A 4 20.51 -11.91 -1.59
C TRP A 4 19.89 -12.25 -2.95
N GLY A 5 20.05 -13.50 -3.44
CA GLY A 5 19.34 -13.94 -4.64
C GLY A 5 17.83 -13.96 -4.43
N ILE A 6 17.37 -14.51 -3.32
CA ILE A 6 15.97 -14.55 -2.95
C ILE A 6 15.46 -13.15 -2.67
N GLU A 7 16.23 -12.33 -1.94
CA GLU A 7 15.85 -10.94 -1.64
C GLU A 7 15.73 -10.10 -2.90
N THR A 8 16.55 -10.35 -3.92
CA THR A 8 16.44 -9.64 -5.19
C THR A 8 15.10 -9.90 -5.86
N ILE A 9 14.63 -11.14 -5.84
CA ILE A 9 13.30 -11.49 -6.38
C ILE A 9 12.22 -10.73 -5.61
N GLY A 10 12.33 -10.71 -4.27
CA GLY A 10 11.39 -9.97 -3.43
C GLY A 10 11.40 -8.48 -3.69
N LEU A 11 12.57 -7.88 -3.90
CA LEU A 11 12.68 -6.46 -4.20
C LEU A 11 12.06 -6.13 -5.56
N LEU A 12 12.28 -6.96 -6.57
CA LEU A 12 11.66 -6.78 -7.89
C LEU A 12 10.14 -6.88 -7.80
N ALA A 13 9.64 -7.90 -7.09
CA ALA A 13 8.20 -8.07 -6.89
C ALA A 13 7.61 -6.88 -6.13
N GLY A 14 8.33 -6.39 -5.12
CA GLY A 14 7.90 -5.23 -4.34
C GLY A 14 7.82 -3.96 -5.18
N VAL A 15 8.80 -3.72 -6.03
CA VAL A 15 8.80 -2.55 -6.93
C VAL A 15 7.61 -2.61 -7.88
N LEU A 16 7.36 -3.78 -8.47
CA LEU A 16 6.21 -3.95 -9.37
C LEU A 16 4.90 -3.72 -8.63
N GLY A 17 4.78 -4.24 -7.40
CA GLY A 17 3.60 -4.01 -6.58
C GLY A 17 3.38 -2.55 -6.25
N ILE A 18 4.44 -1.83 -5.90
CA ILE A 18 4.38 -0.39 -5.60
C ILE A 18 3.96 0.38 -6.85
N VAL A 19 4.55 0.07 -8.00
CA VAL A 19 4.21 0.73 -9.27
C VAL A 19 2.74 0.48 -9.61
N ALA A 20 2.23 -0.71 -9.30
CA ALA A 20 0.82 -1.06 -9.56
C ALA A 20 -0.16 -0.17 -8.79
N TRP A 21 0.23 0.37 -7.62
CA TRP A 21 -0.61 1.30 -6.86
C TRP A 21 -0.56 2.74 -7.37
N GLY A 22 0.39 3.05 -8.25
CA GLY A 22 0.55 4.39 -8.80
C GLY A 22 -0.71 4.96 -9.44
N PRO A 23 -1.38 4.21 -10.35
CA PRO A 23 -2.62 4.69 -10.96
C PRO A 23 -3.72 5.00 -9.93
N GLN A 24 -3.83 4.19 -8.88
CA GLN A 24 -4.83 4.41 -7.84
C GLN A 24 -4.54 5.68 -7.04
N LEU A 25 -3.28 5.87 -6.68
CA LEU A 25 -2.85 7.07 -5.96
C LEU A 25 -3.10 8.32 -6.80
N ARG A 26 -2.78 8.26 -8.09
CA ARG A 26 -3.01 9.35 -9.03
C ARG A 26 -4.50 9.65 -9.16
N GLN A 27 -5.35 8.63 -9.28
CA GLN A 27 -6.79 8.79 -9.40
C GLN A 27 -7.33 9.64 -8.25
N VAL A 28 -6.90 9.35 -7.03
CA VAL A 28 -7.41 10.01 -5.84
C VAL A 28 -6.84 11.42 -5.67
N TRP A 29 -5.53 11.57 -5.78
CA TRP A 29 -4.88 12.85 -5.47
C TRP A 29 -4.77 13.82 -6.63
N VAL A 30 -4.65 13.33 -7.85
CA VAL A 30 -4.52 14.18 -9.03
C VAL A 30 -5.88 14.37 -9.73
N GLU A 31 -6.60 13.27 -9.93
CA GLU A 31 -7.88 13.31 -10.66
C GLU A 31 -9.06 13.60 -9.74
N GLY A 32 -8.88 13.52 -8.43
CA GLY A 32 -9.94 13.82 -7.47
C GLY A 32 -11.11 12.83 -7.50
N ARG A 33 -10.87 11.59 -7.90
CA ARG A 33 -11.90 10.57 -8.01
C ARG A 33 -11.67 9.45 -7.01
N HIS A 34 -12.75 9.05 -6.34
CA HIS A 34 -12.71 7.93 -5.38
C HIS A 34 -13.63 6.79 -5.78
N ASP A 35 -14.18 6.84 -6.98
CA ASP A 35 -15.10 5.80 -7.45
C ASP A 35 -14.40 4.44 -7.52
N GLY A 36 -15.12 3.41 -7.12
CA GLY A 36 -14.59 2.05 -7.12
C GLY A 36 -13.69 1.70 -5.95
N ILE A 37 -13.43 2.63 -5.02
CA ILE A 37 -12.57 2.36 -3.87
C ILE A 37 -13.42 1.97 -2.66
N SER A 38 -13.16 0.75 -2.16
CA SER A 38 -13.83 0.21 -0.98
C SER A 38 -12.93 0.43 0.24
N LEU A 39 -13.34 1.33 1.14
CA LEU A 39 -12.59 1.57 2.38
C LEU A 39 -12.50 0.33 3.26
N PRO A 40 -13.56 -0.49 3.42
CA PRO A 40 -13.42 -1.73 4.17
C PRO A 40 -12.37 -2.67 3.58
N THR A 41 -12.30 -2.78 2.25
CA THR A 41 -11.28 -3.60 1.59
C THR A 41 -9.88 -3.05 1.89
N PHE A 42 -9.71 -1.73 1.78
CA PHE A 42 -8.42 -1.09 2.06
C PHE A 42 -8.01 -1.25 3.53
N ALA A 43 -8.98 -1.26 4.47
CA ALA A 43 -8.69 -1.53 5.87
C ALA A 43 -8.14 -2.95 6.06
N ILE A 44 -8.77 -3.93 5.41
CA ILE A 44 -8.32 -5.33 5.47
C ILE A 44 -6.92 -5.47 4.86
N VAL A 45 -6.69 -4.83 3.72
CA VAL A 45 -5.37 -4.84 3.06
C VAL A 45 -4.32 -4.23 3.99
N THR A 46 -4.65 -3.15 4.68
CA THR A 46 -3.72 -2.51 5.62
C THR A 46 -3.33 -3.47 6.75
N VAL A 47 -4.31 -4.18 7.33
CA VAL A 47 -4.03 -5.18 8.37
C VAL A 47 -3.12 -6.27 7.82
N ALA A 48 -3.41 -6.76 6.63
CA ALA A 48 -2.58 -7.80 5.99
C ALA A 48 -1.14 -7.31 5.79
N LEU A 49 -0.97 -6.08 5.33
CA LEU A 49 0.36 -5.50 5.10
C LEU A 49 1.15 -5.35 6.41
N VAL A 50 0.48 -4.93 7.48
CA VAL A 50 1.11 -4.83 8.80
C VAL A 50 1.58 -6.21 9.28
N LEU A 51 0.74 -7.25 9.11
CA LEU A 51 1.11 -8.61 9.47
C LEU A 51 2.30 -9.10 8.62
N TRP A 52 2.31 -8.81 7.33
CA TRP A 52 3.44 -9.17 6.47
C TRP A 52 4.70 -8.41 6.86
N LEU A 53 4.57 -7.15 7.29
CA LEU A 53 5.71 -6.38 7.76
C LEU A 53 6.32 -7.02 9.01
N VAL A 54 5.48 -7.40 9.96
CA VAL A 54 5.93 -8.10 11.18
C VAL A 54 6.62 -9.40 10.80
N TYR A 55 6.03 -10.17 9.90
CA TYR A 55 6.64 -11.41 9.42
C TYR A 55 8.01 -11.14 8.80
N GLY A 56 8.11 -10.10 7.97
CA GLY A 56 9.38 -9.72 7.34
C GLY A 56 10.46 -9.36 8.35
N LEU A 57 10.08 -8.66 9.42
CA LEU A 57 11.01 -8.34 10.50
C LEU A 57 11.48 -9.61 11.23
N LEU A 58 10.57 -10.54 11.45
CA LEU A 58 10.89 -11.78 12.18
C LEU A 58 11.79 -12.72 11.38
N VAL A 59 11.69 -12.71 10.05
CA VAL A 59 12.54 -13.55 9.19
C VAL A 59 13.73 -12.80 8.59
N ASP A 60 13.95 -11.56 9.04
CA ASP A 60 15.06 -10.71 8.57
C ASP A 60 15.07 -10.52 7.04
N SER A 61 13.88 -10.34 6.45
CA SER A 61 13.78 -10.08 5.01
C SER A 61 13.76 -8.58 4.74
N VAL A 62 14.84 -8.07 4.20
CA VAL A 62 14.96 -6.66 3.81
C VAL A 62 13.90 -6.31 2.75
N ALA A 63 13.70 -7.20 1.77
CA ALA A 63 12.73 -6.97 0.71
C ALA A 63 11.32 -6.82 1.26
N MET A 64 10.90 -7.71 2.16
CA MET A 64 9.57 -7.66 2.76
C MET A 64 9.38 -6.42 3.61
N VAL A 65 10.38 -6.06 4.42
CA VAL A 65 10.30 -4.89 5.28
C VAL A 65 10.16 -3.62 4.44
N LEU A 66 11.00 -3.46 3.42
CA LEU A 66 10.95 -2.28 2.56
C LEU A 66 9.66 -2.22 1.76
N ALA A 67 9.29 -3.32 1.10
CA ALA A 67 8.10 -3.35 0.24
C ALA A 67 6.83 -3.08 1.04
N ASN A 68 6.67 -3.72 2.19
CA ASN A 68 5.48 -3.53 3.00
C ASN A 68 5.42 -2.15 3.62
N THR A 69 6.55 -1.60 4.07
CA THR A 69 6.59 -0.26 4.64
C THR A 69 6.16 0.79 3.60
N VAL A 70 6.72 0.73 2.40
CA VAL A 70 6.39 1.67 1.34
C VAL A 70 4.93 1.51 0.91
N THR A 71 4.47 0.26 0.76
CA THR A 71 3.09 0.00 0.36
C THR A 71 2.09 0.49 1.41
N ILE A 72 2.38 0.29 2.70
CA ILE A 72 1.53 0.82 3.78
C ILE A 72 1.42 2.34 3.67
N ALA A 73 2.52 3.03 3.40
CA ALA A 73 2.50 4.48 3.23
C ALA A 73 1.62 4.91 2.06
N ILE A 74 1.71 4.19 0.93
CA ILE A 74 0.90 4.48 -0.26
C ILE A 74 -0.59 4.22 0.03
N ILE A 75 -0.91 3.08 0.64
CA ILE A 75 -2.29 2.73 1.00
C ILE A 75 -2.86 3.77 1.96
N ALA A 76 -2.09 4.18 2.96
CA ALA A 76 -2.52 5.22 3.90
C ALA A 76 -2.82 6.53 3.17
N ALA A 77 -1.97 6.93 2.23
CA ALA A 77 -2.19 8.14 1.43
C ALA A 77 -3.47 8.03 0.60
N ILE A 78 -3.74 6.87 0.01
CA ILE A 78 -4.97 6.64 -0.75
C ILE A 78 -6.19 6.75 0.17
N ILE A 79 -6.15 6.10 1.34
CA ILE A 79 -7.26 6.15 2.31
C ILE A 79 -7.55 7.59 2.74
N VAL A 80 -6.50 8.34 3.09
CA VAL A 80 -6.65 9.74 3.48
C VAL A 80 -7.28 10.55 2.37
N GLY A 81 -6.81 10.36 1.14
CA GLY A 81 -7.36 11.08 -0.02
C GLY A 81 -8.82 10.74 -0.26
N VAL A 82 -9.20 9.46 -0.18
CA VAL A 82 -10.57 9.02 -0.35
C VAL A 82 -11.48 9.62 0.74
N VAL A 83 -11.03 9.57 1.99
CA VAL A 83 -11.81 10.11 3.11
C VAL A 83 -12.03 11.61 2.92
N ARG A 84 -11.00 12.34 2.50
CA ARG A 84 -11.12 13.78 2.25
C ARG A 84 -12.13 14.08 1.14
N LEU A 85 -12.07 13.33 0.04
CA LEU A 85 -12.99 13.51 -1.08
C LEU A 85 -14.44 13.22 -0.67
N ARG A 86 -14.65 12.13 0.07
CA ARG A 86 -16.00 11.76 0.51
C ARG A 86 -16.57 12.73 1.53
N ARG A 87 -15.73 13.25 2.41
CA ARG A 87 -16.17 14.28 3.37
C ARG A 87 -16.58 15.55 2.65
N ALA A 88 -15.85 15.96 1.63
CA ALA A 88 -16.18 17.15 0.85
C ALA A 88 -17.51 16.99 0.13
N GLU A 89 -17.80 15.78 -0.38
CA GLU A 89 -19.08 15.50 -1.07
C GLU A 89 -20.23 15.35 -0.09
N GLY A 90 -19.96 14.74 1.06
CA GLY A 90 -20.99 14.48 2.06
C GLY A 90 -21.31 15.66 2.97
N SER A 91 -20.55 16.76 2.86
CA SER A 91 -20.81 17.94 3.67
C SER A 91 -22.11 18.62 3.25
N PRO A 92 -22.94 18.97 4.23
CA PRO A 92 -24.15 19.75 3.92
C PRO A 92 -23.81 21.11 3.35
#